data_1910633e4c209597ae505cefc72c4317
#
_entry.id   1910633e4c209597ae505cefc72c4317
#
_cell.length_a   1.000
_cell.length_b   1.000
_cell.length_c   1.000
_cell.angle_alpha   90.00
_cell.angle_beta   90.00
_cell.angle_gamma   90.00
#
_symmetry.space_group_name_H-M   'P 1'
#
loop_
_entity.id
_entity.type
_entity.pdbx_description
1 polymer ?
#
loop_
_entity_poly.entity_id
_entity_poly.type
_entity_poly.pdbx_seq_one_letter_code
_entity_poly.pdbx_strand_id
1 'polypeptide(L)'
;LEQLDEWLSQISETLSKSQAAEPDKRIAPYAVNLIVHRSNNRLDQDLEMCVKHKVPVVITSLGARPEVNEAIHSYGGIVMHDIINVVFAHKALEKGADGLIAVCAGAGGHAGTHSPFALIQEIREFFDGPLALSGSIATGKAIYAAQAIGADLAYIGTAFIACDEARAAEGYKDMIVDSAAKDIVYSSLF
;
A
#
# COMPACT_ATOMS: atom_id res chain seq x y z
N LEU A 1 -7.72 17.49 8.50
CA LEU A 1 -6.52 18.11 7.91
C LEU A 1 -5.43 18.33 8.95
N GLU A 2 -5.71 19.04 10.04
CA GLU A 2 -4.73 19.32 11.10
C GLU A 2 -4.03 18.07 11.62
N GLN A 3 -4.77 17.02 11.88
CA GLN A 3 -4.22 15.74 12.35
C GLN A 3 -3.32 15.06 11.31
N LEU A 4 -3.66 15.11 10.01
CA LEU A 4 -2.80 14.56 8.95
C LEU A 4 -1.52 15.37 8.83
N ASP A 5 -1.60 16.69 8.86
CA ASP A 5 -0.45 17.60 8.85
C ASP A 5 0.52 17.34 10.01
N GLU A 6 -0.04 17.17 11.22
CA GLU A 6 0.73 16.81 12.42
C GLU A 6 1.43 15.46 12.27
N TRP A 7 0.73 14.43 11.84
CA TRP A 7 1.29 13.09 11.64
C TRP A 7 2.40 13.06 10.60
N LEU A 8 2.22 13.72 9.47
CA LEU A 8 3.24 13.79 8.42
C LEU A 8 4.48 14.55 8.89
N SER A 9 4.29 15.63 9.66
CA SER A 9 5.39 16.36 10.30
C SER A 9 6.15 15.48 11.28
N GLN A 10 5.44 14.78 12.16
CA GLN A 10 6.03 13.89 13.18
C GLN A 10 6.81 12.72 12.56
N ILE A 11 6.23 12.08 11.52
CA ILE A 11 6.89 10.97 10.80
C ILE A 11 8.18 11.48 10.14
N SER A 12 8.11 12.59 9.41
CA SER A 12 9.26 13.15 8.71
C SER A 12 10.38 13.56 9.67
N GLU A 13 10.03 14.16 10.80
CA GLU A 13 10.98 14.54 11.83
C GLU A 13 11.64 13.31 12.48
N THR A 14 10.84 12.28 12.80
CA THR A 14 11.34 11.04 13.41
C THR A 14 12.30 10.31 12.49
N LEU A 15 11.95 10.17 11.20
CA LEU A 15 12.82 9.52 10.22
C LEU A 15 14.11 10.32 9.99
N SER A 16 14.03 11.65 9.95
CA SER A 16 15.21 12.50 9.82
C SER A 16 16.15 12.39 11.02
N LYS A 17 15.62 12.34 12.24
CA LYS A 17 16.40 12.13 13.47
C LYS A 17 17.05 10.74 13.47
N SER A 18 16.32 9.71 13.05
CA SER A 18 16.88 8.35 12.96
C SER A 18 18.01 8.26 11.92
N GLN A 19 17.85 8.90 10.76
CA GLN A 19 18.90 8.94 9.74
C GLN A 19 20.14 9.71 10.22
N ALA A 20 19.95 10.80 10.95
CA ALA A 20 21.07 11.58 11.50
C ALA A 20 21.82 10.81 12.61
N ALA A 21 21.10 10.03 13.43
CA ALA A 21 21.70 9.22 14.49
C ALA A 21 22.47 8.00 13.97
N GLU A 22 22.00 7.42 12.86
CA GLU A 22 22.62 6.25 12.22
C GLU A 22 22.83 6.52 10.71
N PRO A 23 23.86 7.34 10.32
CA PRO A 23 24.05 7.78 8.93
C PRO A 23 24.26 6.63 7.93
N ASP A 24 24.87 5.55 8.37
CA ASP A 24 25.15 4.37 7.55
C ASP A 24 23.95 3.41 7.42
N LYS A 25 22.91 3.63 8.21
CA LYS A 25 21.70 2.80 8.17
C LYS A 25 20.73 3.35 7.12
N ARG A 26 20.25 2.45 6.28
CA ARG A 26 19.21 2.78 5.31
C ARG A 26 17.86 2.89 6.01
N ILE A 27 17.33 4.10 6.11
CA ILE A 27 15.97 4.33 6.61
C ILE A 27 14.99 4.22 5.45
N ALA A 28 14.00 3.34 5.61
CA ALA A 28 12.97 3.16 4.58
C ALA A 28 12.04 4.38 4.52
N PRO A 29 11.59 4.78 3.32
CA PRO A 29 10.57 5.82 3.17
C PRO A 29 9.22 5.32 3.70
N TYR A 30 8.36 6.25 4.09
CA TYR A 30 6.96 5.96 4.39
C TYR A 30 6.06 6.18 3.17
N ALA A 31 4.88 5.61 3.21
CA ALA A 31 3.86 5.81 2.20
C ALA A 31 2.55 6.31 2.82
N VAL A 32 1.78 7.08 2.04
CA VAL A 32 0.41 7.49 2.38
C VAL A 32 -0.55 6.87 1.37
N ASN A 33 -1.62 6.24 1.87
CA ASN A 33 -2.68 5.72 1.01
C ASN A 33 -3.77 6.79 0.78
N LEU A 34 -4.08 7.03 -0.48
CA LEU A 34 -5.17 7.90 -0.93
C LEU A 34 -6.25 7.08 -1.65
N ILE A 35 -7.46 7.12 -1.13
CA ILE A 35 -8.64 6.62 -1.87
C ILE A 35 -9.01 7.65 -2.92
N VAL A 36 -8.72 7.34 -4.18
CA VAL A 36 -8.95 8.29 -5.31
C VAL A 36 -10.33 8.15 -5.96
N HIS A 37 -11.21 7.37 -5.35
CA HIS A 37 -12.59 7.24 -5.83
C HIS A 37 -13.33 8.58 -5.72
N ARG A 38 -14.20 8.85 -6.68
CA ARG A 38 -15.00 10.11 -6.77
C ARG A 38 -15.89 10.41 -5.56
N SER A 39 -16.19 9.42 -4.74
CA SER A 39 -16.93 9.61 -3.48
C SER A 39 -16.09 10.16 -2.33
N ASN A 40 -14.77 10.18 -2.49
CA ASN A 40 -13.90 10.76 -1.48
C ASN A 40 -13.85 12.28 -1.62
N ASN A 41 -14.63 12.97 -0.82
CA ASN A 41 -14.72 14.43 -0.79
C ASN A 41 -13.53 15.11 -0.09
N ARG A 42 -12.58 14.34 0.46
CA ARG A 42 -11.38 14.85 1.10
C ARG A 42 -10.15 14.76 0.22
N LEU A 43 -10.24 14.10 -0.94
CA LEU A 43 -9.09 13.76 -1.76
C LEU A 43 -8.18 14.96 -2.06
N ASP A 44 -8.77 16.07 -2.50
CA ASP A 44 -7.99 17.27 -2.89
C ASP A 44 -7.20 17.82 -1.71
N GLN A 45 -7.82 17.88 -0.52
CA GLN A 45 -7.18 18.36 0.70
C GLN A 45 -6.08 17.41 1.20
N ASP A 46 -6.32 16.09 1.15
CA ASP A 46 -5.35 15.10 1.55
C ASP A 46 -4.17 15.06 0.56
N LEU A 47 -4.42 15.28 -0.74
CA LEU A 47 -3.39 15.42 -1.77
C LEU A 47 -2.53 16.67 -1.55
N GLU A 48 -3.14 17.82 -1.21
CA GLU A 48 -2.39 19.03 -0.86
C GLU A 48 -1.42 18.79 0.30
N MET A 49 -1.83 18.00 1.31
CA MET A 49 -0.95 17.62 2.42
C MET A 49 0.19 16.73 1.95
N CYS A 50 -0.08 15.76 1.07
CA CYS A 50 0.97 14.92 0.49
C CYS A 50 2.01 15.74 -0.28
N VAL A 51 1.57 16.71 -1.07
CA VAL A 51 2.44 17.63 -1.82
C VAL A 51 3.24 18.53 -0.87
N LYS A 52 2.57 19.15 0.13
CA LYS A 52 3.19 20.02 1.14
C LYS A 52 4.35 19.32 1.85
N HIS A 53 4.13 18.08 2.28
CA HIS A 53 5.13 17.28 3.01
C HIS A 53 6.06 16.47 2.11
N LYS A 54 5.90 16.57 0.78
CA LYS A 54 6.67 15.79 -0.20
C LYS A 54 6.72 14.31 0.16
N VAL A 55 5.54 13.74 0.40
CA VAL A 55 5.40 12.33 0.79
C VAL A 55 6.14 11.44 -0.22
N PRO A 56 7.12 10.62 0.21
CA PRO A 56 8.00 9.93 -0.74
C PRO A 56 7.28 8.93 -1.63
N VAL A 57 6.28 8.23 -1.07
CA VAL A 57 5.49 7.24 -1.79
C VAL A 57 4.00 7.47 -1.50
N VAL A 58 3.20 7.57 -2.54
CA VAL A 58 1.75 7.62 -2.40
C VAL A 58 1.13 6.37 -3.01
N ILE A 59 0.28 5.70 -2.25
CA ILE A 59 -0.50 4.56 -2.73
C ILE A 59 -1.87 5.07 -3.13
N THR A 60 -2.30 4.79 -4.35
CA THR A 60 -3.63 5.16 -4.84
C THR A 60 -4.52 3.93 -4.95
N SER A 61 -5.76 4.04 -4.44
CA SER A 61 -6.71 2.94 -4.34
C SER A 61 -8.07 3.33 -4.92
N LEU A 62 -8.80 2.33 -5.46
CA LEU A 62 -10.17 2.46 -5.99
C LEU A 62 -10.29 3.42 -7.19
N GLY A 63 -9.40 3.28 -8.14
CA GLY A 63 -9.35 4.04 -9.38
C GLY A 63 -8.01 4.76 -9.56
N ALA A 64 -7.62 5.04 -10.80
CA ALA A 64 -6.40 5.77 -11.12
C ALA A 64 -6.75 7.14 -11.70
N ARG A 65 -6.15 8.20 -11.16
CA ARG A 65 -6.40 9.60 -11.55
C ARG A 65 -5.08 10.27 -11.96
N PRO A 66 -4.89 10.60 -13.26
CA PRO A 66 -3.65 11.20 -13.75
C PRO A 66 -3.25 12.46 -12.98
N GLU A 67 -4.21 13.33 -12.66
CA GLU A 67 -3.97 14.58 -11.93
C GLU A 67 -3.38 14.36 -10.52
N VAL A 68 -3.72 13.27 -9.86
CA VAL A 68 -3.12 12.87 -8.57
C VAL A 68 -1.68 12.45 -8.78
N ASN A 69 -1.43 11.61 -9.80
CA ASN A 69 -0.09 11.12 -10.10
C ASN A 69 0.83 12.28 -10.51
N GLU A 70 0.37 13.18 -11.37
CA GLU A 70 1.11 14.39 -11.77
C GLU A 70 1.48 15.28 -10.58
N ALA A 71 0.56 15.49 -9.65
CA ALA A 71 0.82 16.26 -8.43
C ALA A 71 1.92 15.63 -7.57
N ILE A 72 1.94 14.31 -7.43
CA ILE A 72 2.98 13.59 -6.69
C ILE A 72 4.32 13.63 -7.44
N HIS A 73 4.31 13.43 -8.74
CA HIS A 73 5.51 13.51 -9.57
C HIS A 73 6.14 14.91 -9.59
N SER A 74 5.33 15.98 -9.40
CA SER A 74 5.82 17.36 -9.41
C SER A 74 6.94 17.65 -8.42
N TYR A 75 7.04 16.89 -7.34
CA TYR A 75 8.10 17.01 -6.33
C TYR A 75 9.04 15.80 -6.28
N GLY A 76 8.91 14.83 -7.19
CA GLY A 76 9.73 13.62 -7.27
C GLY A 76 9.24 12.47 -6.40
N GLY A 77 7.99 12.50 -5.93
CA GLY A 77 7.35 11.37 -5.26
C GLY A 77 7.02 10.23 -6.21
N ILE A 78 6.80 9.04 -5.67
CA ILE A 78 6.48 7.80 -6.39
C ILE A 78 5.02 7.42 -6.14
N VAL A 79 4.31 7.01 -7.19
CA VAL A 79 2.93 6.52 -7.08
C VAL A 79 2.88 5.01 -7.29
N MET A 80 2.40 4.29 -6.28
CA MET A 80 2.02 2.89 -6.41
C MET A 80 0.50 2.75 -6.45
N HIS A 81 -0.01 1.90 -7.34
CA HIS A 81 -1.46 1.74 -7.50
C HIS A 81 -1.89 0.31 -7.18
N ASP A 82 -2.94 0.14 -6.36
CA ASP A 82 -3.48 -1.17 -6.09
C ASP A 82 -4.35 -1.68 -7.25
N ILE A 83 -4.12 -2.93 -7.62
CA ILE A 83 -4.82 -3.59 -8.73
C ILE A 83 -5.25 -5.00 -8.34
N ILE A 84 -6.31 -5.50 -8.97
CA ILE A 84 -6.84 -6.85 -8.72
C ILE A 84 -6.75 -7.76 -9.94
N ASN A 85 -6.37 -7.23 -11.11
CA ASN A 85 -6.19 -7.98 -12.35
C ASN A 85 -5.35 -7.20 -13.37
N VAL A 86 -4.97 -7.85 -14.46
CA VAL A 86 -4.14 -7.29 -15.54
C VAL A 86 -4.79 -6.08 -16.22
N VAL A 87 -6.11 -6.06 -16.39
CA VAL A 87 -6.82 -4.92 -17.01
C VAL A 87 -6.63 -3.65 -16.18
N PHE A 88 -6.72 -3.76 -14.86
CA PHE A 88 -6.48 -2.62 -13.98
C PHE A 88 -5.00 -2.27 -13.89
N ALA A 89 -4.09 -3.26 -14.01
CA ALA A 89 -2.65 -2.99 -14.07
C ALA A 89 -2.31 -2.10 -15.27
N HIS A 90 -2.75 -2.46 -16.47
CA HIS A 90 -2.54 -1.63 -17.66
C HIS A 90 -3.13 -0.22 -17.49
N LYS A 91 -4.37 -0.10 -17.00
CA LYS A 91 -5.01 1.20 -16.78
C LYS A 91 -4.26 2.08 -15.77
N ALA A 92 -3.68 1.48 -14.73
CA ALA A 92 -2.88 2.21 -13.75
C ALA A 92 -1.59 2.76 -14.37
N LEU A 93 -0.88 1.92 -15.13
CA LEU A 93 0.35 2.30 -15.83
C LEU A 93 0.09 3.37 -16.92
N GLU A 94 -0.96 3.22 -17.71
CA GLU A 94 -1.38 4.20 -18.72
C GLU A 94 -1.67 5.58 -18.09
N LYS A 95 -2.07 5.62 -16.83
CA LYS A 95 -2.36 6.85 -16.08
C LYS A 95 -1.16 7.36 -15.27
N GLY A 96 -0.01 6.73 -15.40
CA GLY A 96 1.25 7.21 -14.83
C GLY A 96 1.58 6.66 -13.45
N ALA A 97 1.07 5.50 -13.06
CA ALA A 97 1.57 4.82 -11.86
C ALA A 97 3.00 4.31 -12.10
N ASP A 98 3.88 4.51 -11.13
CA ASP A 98 5.29 4.06 -11.18
C ASP A 98 5.43 2.60 -10.76
N GLY A 99 4.51 2.13 -9.91
CA GLY A 99 4.51 0.77 -9.38
C GLY A 99 3.11 0.25 -9.15
N LEU A 100 3.01 -1.06 -8.96
CA LEU A 100 1.74 -1.75 -8.75
C LEU A 100 1.73 -2.51 -7.42
N ILE A 101 0.55 -2.57 -6.80
CA ILE A 101 0.28 -3.46 -5.67
C ILE A 101 -0.77 -4.48 -6.14
N ALA A 102 -0.35 -5.70 -6.36
CA ALA A 102 -1.24 -6.79 -6.75
C ALA A 102 -2.02 -7.28 -5.51
N VAL A 103 -3.28 -6.89 -5.41
CA VAL A 103 -4.18 -7.27 -4.32
C VAL A 103 -4.86 -8.58 -4.72
N CYS A 104 -4.25 -9.68 -4.31
CA CYS A 104 -4.64 -11.04 -4.69
C CYS A 104 -5.64 -11.67 -3.72
N ALA A 105 -6.08 -12.87 -4.03
CA ALA A 105 -6.86 -13.70 -3.12
C ALA A 105 -6.14 -13.86 -1.77
N GLY A 106 -6.87 -13.71 -0.67
CA GLY A 106 -6.33 -13.74 0.69
C GLY A 106 -5.86 -12.40 1.22
N ALA A 107 -5.95 -11.30 0.46
CA ALA A 107 -5.81 -9.96 1.00
C ALA A 107 -7.03 -9.59 1.86
N GLY A 108 -6.81 -8.80 2.91
CA GLY A 108 -7.90 -8.25 3.73
C GLY A 108 -8.51 -7.01 3.10
N GLY A 109 -9.76 -6.69 3.45
CA GLY A 109 -10.51 -5.58 2.88
C GLY A 109 -11.00 -5.86 1.45
N HIS A 110 -10.96 -4.87 0.57
CA HIS A 110 -11.31 -5.04 -0.84
C HIS A 110 -10.22 -5.85 -1.56
N ALA A 111 -10.48 -7.12 -1.79
CA ALA A 111 -9.51 -8.06 -2.34
C ALA A 111 -9.90 -8.54 -3.75
N GLY A 112 -8.89 -8.86 -4.55
CA GLY A 112 -9.06 -9.61 -5.79
C GLY A 112 -9.27 -11.10 -5.52
N THR A 113 -9.69 -11.82 -6.55
CA THR A 113 -9.93 -13.27 -6.51
C THR A 113 -8.84 -14.08 -7.19
N HIS A 114 -7.90 -13.40 -7.85
CA HIS A 114 -6.81 -14.08 -8.56
C HIS A 114 -5.77 -14.64 -7.59
N SER A 115 -5.28 -15.83 -7.94
CA SER A 115 -4.12 -16.41 -7.26
C SER A 115 -2.89 -15.53 -7.45
N PRO A 116 -2.10 -15.25 -6.40
CA PRO A 116 -0.83 -14.52 -6.54
C PRO A 116 0.13 -15.20 -7.52
N PHE A 117 0.14 -16.54 -7.56
CA PHE A 117 0.99 -17.31 -8.46
C PHE A 117 0.66 -17.10 -9.95
N ALA A 118 -0.59 -16.77 -10.27
CA ALA A 118 -0.99 -16.44 -11.64
C ALA A 118 -0.75 -14.95 -11.94
N LEU A 119 -1.35 -14.07 -11.12
CA LEU A 119 -1.39 -12.64 -11.42
C LEU A 119 0.01 -11.99 -11.45
N ILE A 120 0.91 -12.36 -10.53
CA ILE A 120 2.27 -11.78 -10.52
C ILE A 120 3.03 -12.14 -11.80
N GLN A 121 2.94 -13.40 -12.25
CA GLN A 121 3.62 -13.82 -13.46
C GLN A 121 3.06 -13.13 -14.70
N GLU A 122 1.73 -13.03 -14.83
CA GLU A 122 1.10 -12.29 -15.94
C GLU A 122 1.51 -10.81 -15.96
N ILE A 123 1.60 -10.14 -14.80
CA ILE A 123 2.05 -8.75 -14.73
C ILE A 123 3.50 -8.64 -15.18
N ARG A 124 4.36 -9.58 -14.80
CA ARG A 124 5.78 -9.58 -15.19
C ARG A 124 6.03 -9.79 -16.68
N GLU A 125 5.06 -10.27 -17.44
CA GLU A 125 5.17 -10.35 -18.90
C GLU A 125 5.25 -8.96 -19.58
N PHE A 126 4.76 -7.90 -18.92
CA PHE A 126 4.71 -6.55 -19.50
C PHE A 126 5.23 -5.43 -18.60
N PHE A 127 5.55 -5.72 -17.33
CA PHE A 127 5.94 -4.70 -16.36
C PHE A 127 7.14 -5.12 -15.50
N ASP A 128 8.26 -4.40 -15.66
CA ASP A 128 9.50 -4.61 -14.90
C ASP A 128 9.69 -3.64 -13.73
N GLY A 129 8.76 -2.71 -13.53
CA GLY A 129 8.79 -1.73 -12.44
C GLY A 129 8.45 -2.33 -11.06
N PRO A 130 8.42 -1.49 -10.01
CA PRO A 130 8.13 -1.92 -8.64
C PRO A 130 6.79 -2.63 -8.53
N LEU A 131 6.80 -3.87 -8.05
CA LEU A 131 5.61 -4.71 -7.88
C LEU A 131 5.54 -5.27 -6.46
N ALA A 132 4.51 -4.89 -5.72
CA ALA A 132 4.20 -5.44 -4.41
C ALA A 132 3.08 -6.49 -4.50
N LEU A 133 3.21 -7.55 -3.72
CA LEU A 133 2.17 -8.56 -3.55
C LEU A 133 1.43 -8.36 -2.22
N SER A 134 0.12 -8.28 -2.27
CA SER A 134 -0.78 -8.32 -1.11
C SER A 134 -1.67 -9.58 -1.16
N GLY A 135 -1.71 -10.32 -0.06
CA GLY A 135 -2.57 -11.49 0.12
C GLY A 135 -1.93 -12.59 0.96
N SER A 136 -2.49 -12.85 2.13
CA SER A 136 -2.09 -13.93 3.06
C SER A 136 -0.59 -13.96 3.44
N ILE A 137 0.06 -12.80 3.51
CA ILE A 137 1.47 -12.70 3.88
C ILE A 137 1.57 -12.29 5.35
N ALA A 138 2.09 -13.20 6.20
CA ALA A 138 2.23 -12.96 7.63
C ALA A 138 3.60 -13.37 8.19
N THR A 139 4.46 -14.01 7.39
CA THR A 139 5.74 -14.55 7.85
C THR A 139 6.88 -14.23 6.88
N GLY A 140 8.13 -14.28 7.36
CA GLY A 140 9.30 -14.12 6.49
C GLY A 140 9.36 -15.16 5.36
N LYS A 141 8.86 -16.38 5.58
CA LYS A 141 8.76 -17.40 4.51
C LYS A 141 7.77 -16.99 3.41
N ALA A 142 6.64 -16.35 3.78
CA ALA A 142 5.67 -15.86 2.83
C ALA A 142 6.22 -14.63 2.07
N ILE A 143 7.01 -13.76 2.71
CA ILE A 143 7.73 -12.67 2.03
C ILE A 143 8.71 -13.23 1.00
N TYR A 144 9.51 -14.23 1.38
CA TYR A 144 10.43 -14.88 0.46
C TYR A 144 9.71 -15.55 -0.72
N ALA A 145 8.55 -16.19 -0.46
CA ALA A 145 7.73 -16.77 -1.52
C ALA A 145 7.20 -15.70 -2.49
N ALA A 146 6.79 -14.54 -1.99
CA ALA A 146 6.37 -13.42 -2.83
C ALA A 146 7.51 -12.96 -3.76
N GLN A 147 8.73 -12.86 -3.25
CA GLN A 147 9.91 -12.54 -4.06
C GLN A 147 10.23 -13.65 -5.09
N ALA A 148 10.13 -14.91 -4.68
CA ALA A 148 10.42 -16.05 -5.55
C ALA A 148 9.47 -16.15 -6.76
N ILE A 149 8.23 -15.69 -6.64
CA ILE A 149 7.26 -15.66 -7.77
C ILE A 149 7.33 -14.37 -8.59
N GLY A 150 8.22 -13.42 -8.24
CA GLY A 150 8.50 -12.23 -9.05
C GLY A 150 8.04 -10.89 -8.46
N ALA A 151 7.50 -10.83 -7.25
CA ALA A 151 7.23 -9.56 -6.59
C ALA A 151 8.53 -9.00 -5.96
N ASP A 152 8.70 -7.67 -5.99
CA ASP A 152 9.84 -7.00 -5.32
C ASP A 152 9.57 -6.81 -3.84
N LEU A 153 8.30 -6.60 -3.48
CA LEU A 153 7.84 -6.22 -2.15
C LEU A 153 6.65 -7.08 -1.70
N ALA A 154 6.52 -7.22 -0.39
CA ALA A 154 5.34 -7.80 0.24
C ALA A 154 4.54 -6.71 0.95
N TYR A 155 3.23 -6.62 0.67
CA TYR A 155 2.32 -5.67 1.29
C TYR A 155 1.53 -6.38 2.40
N ILE A 156 1.79 -6.00 3.65
CA ILE A 156 1.28 -6.68 4.84
C ILE A 156 0.46 -5.70 5.66
N GLY A 157 -0.77 -6.05 5.98
CA GLY A 157 -1.67 -5.21 6.77
C GLY A 157 -2.02 -5.82 8.13
N THR A 158 -2.60 -7.01 8.15
CA THR A 158 -3.24 -7.61 9.33
C THR A 158 -2.31 -7.71 10.55
N ALA A 159 -1.05 -8.11 10.37
CA ALA A 159 -0.09 -8.20 11.46
C ALA A 159 0.17 -6.86 12.14
N PHE A 160 0.13 -5.76 11.39
CA PHE A 160 0.33 -4.41 11.93
C PHE A 160 -0.92 -3.83 12.60
N ILE A 161 -2.12 -4.35 12.30
CA ILE A 161 -3.35 -3.95 13.04
C ILE A 161 -3.29 -4.44 14.49
N ALA A 162 -2.68 -5.61 14.73
CA ALA A 162 -2.54 -6.20 16.05
C ALA A 162 -1.38 -5.62 16.89
N CYS A 163 -0.60 -4.66 16.35
CA CYS A 163 0.47 -4.00 17.09
C CYS A 163 -0.07 -3.02 18.14
N ASP A 164 0.71 -2.76 19.18
CA ASP A 164 0.36 -1.81 20.25
C ASP A 164 0.17 -0.39 19.71
N GLU A 165 0.97 0.02 18.72
CA GLU A 165 0.92 1.33 18.11
C GLU A 165 -0.32 1.56 17.23
N ALA A 166 -1.01 0.50 16.80
CA ALA A 166 -2.22 0.63 16.00
C ALA A 166 -3.39 1.13 16.84
N ARG A 167 -4.15 2.09 16.29
CA ARG A 167 -5.35 2.66 16.95
C ARG A 167 -6.60 1.78 16.73
N ALA A 168 -6.44 0.47 16.67
CA ALA A 168 -7.54 -0.48 16.64
C ALA A 168 -8.08 -0.72 18.05
N ALA A 169 -9.37 -1.03 18.16
CA ALA A 169 -9.94 -1.44 19.44
C ALA A 169 -9.30 -2.75 19.91
N GLU A 170 -9.06 -2.89 21.23
CA GLU A 170 -8.41 -4.07 21.80
C GLU A 170 -9.12 -5.37 21.40
N GLY A 171 -10.45 -5.44 21.50
CA GLY A 171 -11.19 -6.64 21.07
C GLY A 171 -11.03 -7.00 19.58
N TYR A 172 -10.67 -6.01 18.71
CA TYR A 172 -10.33 -6.29 17.33
C TYR A 172 -8.91 -6.86 17.20
N LYS A 173 -7.96 -6.36 17.97
CA LYS A 173 -6.60 -6.90 18.03
C LYS A 173 -6.61 -8.34 18.57
N ASP A 174 -7.34 -8.59 19.67
CA ASP A 174 -7.53 -9.93 20.24
C ASP A 174 -8.13 -10.88 19.21
N MET A 175 -9.18 -10.46 18.50
CA MET A 175 -9.80 -11.27 17.43
C MET A 175 -8.78 -11.63 16.33
N ILE A 176 -7.90 -10.71 15.93
CA ILE A 176 -6.85 -11.02 14.94
C ILE A 176 -5.87 -12.06 15.48
N VAL A 177 -5.44 -11.93 16.73
CA VAL A 177 -4.48 -12.86 17.36
C VAL A 177 -5.08 -14.25 17.50
N ASP A 178 -6.35 -14.35 17.84
CA ASP A 178 -7.06 -15.62 18.08
C ASP A 178 -7.54 -16.29 16.78
N SER A 179 -7.58 -15.55 15.65
CA SER A 179 -8.08 -16.05 14.37
C SER A 179 -7.08 -16.93 13.64
N ALA A 180 -7.60 -17.92 12.94
CA ALA A 180 -6.86 -18.79 12.04
C ALA A 180 -7.45 -18.74 10.63
N ALA A 181 -6.81 -19.39 9.65
CA ALA A 181 -7.27 -19.41 8.26
C ALA A 181 -8.73 -19.83 8.07
N LYS A 182 -9.24 -20.72 8.95
CA LYS A 182 -10.64 -21.19 8.95
C LYS A 182 -11.66 -20.10 9.30
N ASP A 183 -11.20 -19.03 9.97
CA ASP A 183 -12.06 -17.95 10.46
C ASP A 183 -12.16 -16.79 9.44
N ILE A 184 -11.41 -16.89 8.33
CA ILE A 184 -11.41 -15.88 7.26
C ILE A 184 -12.61 -16.13 6.33
N VAL A 185 -13.43 -15.10 6.16
CA VAL A 185 -14.60 -15.14 5.29
C VAL A 185 -14.41 -14.22 4.09
N TYR A 186 -14.63 -14.74 2.89
CA TYR A 186 -14.69 -13.96 1.67
C TYR A 186 -16.17 -13.71 1.31
N SER A 187 -16.58 -12.45 1.30
CA SER A 187 -17.98 -12.11 1.08
C SER A 187 -18.13 -10.80 0.28
N SER A 188 -19.32 -10.58 -0.27
CA SER A 188 -19.72 -9.37 -0.98
C SER A 188 -20.75 -8.54 -0.19
N LEU A 189 -20.64 -8.55 1.15
CA LEU A 189 -21.59 -7.88 2.04
C LEU A 189 -21.38 -6.36 2.16
N PHE A 190 -20.34 -5.81 1.54
CA PHE A 190 -19.99 -4.38 1.56
C PHE A 190 -20.01 -3.80 0.16
#